data_94a156bf31065a8ff1f0aa2882f19ec8
#
_entry.id   94a156bf31065a8ff1f0aa2882f19ec8
#
_cell.length_a   1.000
_cell.length_b   1.000
_cell.length_c   1.000
_cell.angle_alpha   90.00
_cell.angle_beta   90.00
_cell.angle_gamma   90.00
#
_symmetry.space_group_name_H-M   'P 1'
#
loop_
_entity.id
_entity.type
_entity.pdbx_description
1 polymer ?
#
loop_
_entity_poly.entity_id
_entity_poly.type
_entity_poly.pdbx_seq_one_letter_code
_entity_poly.pdbx_strand_id
1 'polypeptide(L)'
;MEHLERSIAEGLLSIRAVFFRPDEPFTWASGIKSPVYCDNRLILTAPEVRTQVESALCEVIRADYPDVEVLMGTSTAGIAHAAIVGHMMGLPMGYVRSFGKDHGRQNQIEGRLEPGQKVVVIEDLISTGGSVLDVVNVLREAGAEVLGVASIFTYGMQKGLDRLAAANVKNHSLTNFDVIADVAAKQNYIHPEDVARLIQFRNNPSDESWIGGKN
;
A
#
# COMPACT_ATOMS: atom_id res chain seq x y z
N MET A 1 -1.40 16.74 7.01
CA MET A 1 -0.85 15.55 6.33
C MET A 1 0.35 14.97 7.08
N GLU A 2 1.40 15.69 7.33
CA GLU A 2 2.61 15.17 8.03
C GLU A 2 2.32 14.53 9.40
N HIS A 3 1.41 15.09 10.19
CA HIS A 3 0.99 14.51 11.47
C HIS A 3 0.27 13.15 11.28
N LEU A 4 -0.59 13.02 10.25
CA LEU A 4 -1.29 11.78 9.95
C LEU A 4 -0.31 10.69 9.52
N GLU A 5 0.58 10.99 8.57
CA GLU A 5 1.61 10.06 8.08
C GLU A 5 2.44 9.48 9.23
N ARG A 6 2.87 10.34 10.18
CA ARG A 6 3.62 9.93 11.37
C ARG A 6 2.78 9.06 12.31
N SER A 7 1.54 9.46 12.58
CA SER A 7 0.64 8.72 13.46
C SER A 7 0.36 7.31 12.93
N ILE A 8 0.17 7.15 11.60
CA ILE A 8 0.02 5.84 10.97
C ILE A 8 1.34 5.04 11.08
N ALA A 9 2.50 5.65 10.82
CA ALA A 9 3.79 4.99 10.96
C ALA A 9 4.02 4.47 12.39
N GLU A 10 3.71 5.27 13.41
CA GLU A 10 3.77 4.88 14.82
C GLU A 10 2.83 3.70 15.13
N GLY A 11 1.62 3.73 14.60
CA GLY A 11 0.67 2.64 14.71
C GLY A 11 1.21 1.33 14.13
N LEU A 12 1.75 1.38 12.90
CA LEU A 12 2.34 0.20 12.25
C LEU A 12 3.54 -0.36 13.02
N LEU A 13 4.40 0.50 13.56
CA LEU A 13 5.55 0.09 14.36
C LEU A 13 5.10 -0.52 15.70
N SER A 14 4.11 0.05 16.37
CA SER A 14 3.61 -0.41 17.67
C SER A 14 3.07 -1.85 17.64
N ILE A 15 2.45 -2.25 16.52
CA ILE A 15 1.94 -3.61 16.30
C ILE A 15 2.97 -4.53 15.63
N ARG A 16 4.19 -4.06 15.45
CA ARG A 16 5.27 -4.77 14.76
C ARG A 16 4.88 -5.22 13.34
N ALA A 17 4.15 -4.39 12.61
CA ALA A 17 3.85 -4.62 11.21
C ALA A 17 5.06 -4.35 10.30
N VAL A 18 6.05 -3.61 10.78
CA VAL A 18 7.27 -3.29 10.06
C VAL A 18 8.47 -3.90 10.78
N PHE A 19 9.26 -4.67 10.06
CA PHE A 19 10.46 -5.34 10.54
C PHE A 19 11.69 -4.78 9.83
N PHE A 20 12.74 -4.51 10.60
CA PHE A 20 14.02 -4.01 10.08
C PHE A 20 15.12 -5.01 10.32
N ARG A 21 15.89 -5.33 9.26
CA ARG A 21 17.07 -6.21 9.28
C ARG A 21 18.14 -5.65 8.33
N PRO A 22 18.80 -4.54 8.67
CA PRO A 22 19.79 -3.94 7.79
C PRO A 22 21.06 -4.79 7.67
N ASP A 23 21.40 -5.62 8.68
CA ASP A 23 22.58 -6.48 8.67
C ASP A 23 22.29 -7.89 8.12
N GLU A 24 21.06 -8.39 8.30
CA GLU A 24 20.60 -9.71 7.84
C GLU A 24 19.31 -9.56 7.00
N PRO A 25 19.41 -9.06 5.76
CA PRO A 25 18.25 -8.64 4.98
C PRO A 25 17.29 -9.78 4.67
N PHE A 26 16.02 -9.40 4.52
CA PHE A 26 15.00 -10.28 3.95
C PHE A 26 15.29 -10.52 2.46
N THR A 27 14.90 -11.68 1.94
CA THR A 27 14.88 -11.93 0.50
C THR A 27 13.44 -11.97 0.02
N TRP A 28 13.06 -11.04 -0.86
CA TRP A 28 11.73 -11.04 -1.47
C TRP A 28 11.59 -12.18 -2.49
N ALA A 29 10.35 -12.49 -2.87
CA ALA A 29 10.08 -13.50 -3.90
C ALA A 29 10.73 -13.16 -5.26
N SER A 30 11.01 -11.89 -5.53
CA SER A 30 11.75 -11.39 -6.69
C SER A 30 13.27 -11.62 -6.60
N GLY A 31 13.79 -12.11 -5.46
CA GLY A 31 15.22 -12.23 -5.20
C GLY A 31 15.88 -10.96 -4.62
N ILE A 32 15.17 -9.85 -4.57
CA ILE A 32 15.70 -8.59 -4.01
C ILE A 32 15.98 -8.75 -2.53
N LYS A 33 17.18 -8.32 -2.10
CA LYS A 33 17.53 -8.20 -0.68
C LYS A 33 16.94 -6.90 -0.14
N SER A 34 16.18 -6.98 0.96
CA SER A 34 15.52 -5.83 1.56
C SER A 34 15.86 -5.71 3.05
N PRO A 35 16.26 -4.53 3.55
CA PRO A 35 16.48 -4.29 4.97
C PRO A 35 15.18 -4.18 5.75
N VAL A 36 14.04 -4.17 5.07
CA VAL A 36 12.73 -3.97 5.69
C VAL A 36 11.69 -4.91 5.10
N TYR A 37 10.77 -5.37 5.94
CA TYR A 37 9.59 -6.12 5.55
C TYR A 37 8.37 -5.50 6.23
N CYS A 38 7.33 -5.19 5.45
CA CYS A 38 6.07 -4.67 5.97
C CYS A 38 4.96 -5.70 5.77
N ASP A 39 4.24 -6.03 6.86
CA ASP A 39 3.08 -6.93 6.85
C ASP A 39 1.85 -6.20 7.40
N ASN A 40 1.16 -5.47 6.52
CA ASN A 40 -0.03 -4.71 6.87
C ASN A 40 -1.24 -5.60 7.26
N ARG A 41 -1.17 -6.91 7.01
CA ARG A 41 -2.22 -7.86 7.43
C ARG A 41 -2.35 -7.92 8.95
N LEU A 42 -1.30 -7.57 9.70
CA LEU A 42 -1.32 -7.49 11.16
C LEU A 42 -2.26 -6.40 11.69
N ILE A 43 -2.56 -5.37 10.88
CA ILE A 43 -3.55 -4.33 11.19
C ILE A 43 -4.91 -4.96 11.53
N LEU A 44 -5.31 -6.01 10.81
CA LEU A 44 -6.62 -6.63 10.96
C LEU A 44 -6.85 -7.20 12.37
N THR A 45 -5.79 -7.62 13.04
CA THR A 45 -5.83 -8.18 14.40
C THR A 45 -5.53 -7.17 15.50
N ALA A 46 -5.31 -5.90 15.15
CA ALA A 46 -5.02 -4.80 16.08
C ALA A 46 -6.15 -3.73 15.99
N PRO A 47 -7.26 -3.88 16.74
CA PRO A 47 -8.47 -3.08 16.57
C PRO A 47 -8.27 -1.57 16.64
N GLU A 48 -7.39 -1.08 17.53
CA GLU A 48 -7.12 0.36 17.68
C GLU A 48 -6.41 0.92 16.44
N VAL A 49 -5.32 0.27 16.01
CA VAL A 49 -4.56 0.66 14.82
C VAL A 49 -5.42 0.49 13.56
N ARG A 50 -6.22 -0.57 13.49
CA ARG A 50 -7.17 -0.78 12.40
C ARG A 50 -8.16 0.39 12.31
N THR A 51 -8.80 0.78 13.42
CA THR A 51 -9.73 1.91 13.44
C THR A 51 -9.05 3.21 12.98
N GLN A 52 -7.81 3.45 13.41
CA GLN A 52 -7.03 4.61 13.00
C GLN A 52 -6.78 4.60 11.49
N VAL A 53 -6.32 3.47 10.94
CA VAL A 53 -6.04 3.30 9.50
C VAL A 53 -7.30 3.48 8.67
N GLU A 54 -8.40 2.83 9.05
CA GLU A 54 -9.66 2.90 8.29
C GLU A 54 -10.27 4.30 8.32
N SER A 55 -10.19 4.99 9.47
CA SER A 55 -10.63 6.39 9.57
C SER A 55 -9.81 7.30 8.67
N ALA A 56 -8.50 7.11 8.66
CA ALA A 56 -7.59 7.88 7.80
C ALA A 56 -7.85 7.61 6.30
N LEU A 57 -8.11 6.35 5.91
CA LEU A 57 -8.52 6.03 4.53
C LEU A 57 -9.82 6.75 4.16
N CYS A 58 -10.82 6.77 5.06
CA CYS A 58 -12.07 7.51 4.83
C CYS A 58 -11.82 9.00 4.62
N GLU A 59 -10.94 9.62 5.42
CA GLU A 59 -10.60 11.04 5.29
C GLU A 59 -9.94 11.34 3.95
N VAL A 60 -8.92 10.55 3.57
CA VAL A 60 -8.22 10.69 2.28
C VAL A 60 -9.18 10.51 1.11
N ILE A 61 -10.03 9.49 1.15
CA ILE A 61 -10.97 9.23 0.06
C ILE A 61 -11.97 10.38 -0.10
N ARG A 62 -12.51 10.92 0.99
CA ARG A 62 -13.41 12.08 0.94
C ARG A 62 -12.74 13.33 0.40
N ALA A 63 -11.45 13.54 0.74
CA ALA A 63 -10.70 14.72 0.33
C ALA A 63 -10.26 14.65 -1.14
N ASP A 64 -9.70 13.54 -1.57
CA ASP A 64 -9.04 13.40 -2.86
C ASP A 64 -9.95 12.84 -3.96
N TYR A 65 -10.98 12.08 -3.57
CA TYR A 65 -11.91 11.38 -4.48
C TYR A 65 -13.39 11.62 -4.08
N PRO A 66 -13.85 12.87 -4.00
CA PRO A 66 -15.18 13.21 -3.48
C PRO A 66 -16.34 12.58 -4.29
N ASP A 67 -16.10 12.26 -5.55
CA ASP A 67 -17.10 11.69 -6.46
C ASP A 67 -17.08 10.15 -6.49
N VAL A 68 -16.38 9.48 -5.57
CA VAL A 68 -16.31 8.01 -5.53
C VAL A 68 -17.70 7.39 -5.33
N GLU A 69 -18.01 6.37 -6.11
CA GLU A 69 -19.28 5.63 -6.05
C GLU A 69 -19.10 4.20 -5.54
N VAL A 70 -17.93 3.59 -5.78
CA VAL A 70 -17.64 2.19 -5.41
C VAL A 70 -16.19 2.08 -4.93
N LEU A 71 -15.95 1.26 -3.91
CA LEU A 71 -14.61 0.90 -3.46
C LEU A 71 -14.25 -0.50 -3.95
N MET A 72 -13.04 -0.67 -4.49
CA MET A 72 -12.56 -1.97 -4.97
C MET A 72 -11.25 -2.34 -4.27
N GLY A 73 -11.29 -3.42 -3.48
CA GLY A 73 -10.11 -3.94 -2.80
C GLY A 73 -9.20 -4.74 -3.72
N THR A 74 -7.90 -4.65 -3.51
CA THR A 74 -6.93 -5.57 -4.13
C THR A 74 -6.89 -6.88 -3.35
N SER A 75 -6.83 -8.01 -4.05
CA SER A 75 -6.62 -9.31 -3.38
C SER A 75 -5.15 -9.47 -2.95
N THR A 76 -4.90 -9.85 -1.73
CA THR A 76 -5.85 -10.31 -0.72
C THR A 76 -6.05 -9.26 0.38
N ALA A 77 -5.00 -8.51 0.73
CA ALA A 77 -4.99 -7.68 1.92
C ALA A 77 -5.91 -6.45 1.79
N GLY A 78 -6.05 -5.86 0.61
CA GLY A 78 -6.94 -4.72 0.37
C GLY A 78 -8.44 -5.01 0.55
N ILE A 79 -8.86 -6.28 0.48
CA ILE A 79 -10.28 -6.67 0.57
C ILE A 79 -10.90 -6.26 1.91
N ALA A 80 -10.26 -6.61 3.01
CA ALA A 80 -10.80 -6.33 4.34
C ALA A 80 -10.89 -4.82 4.60
N HIS A 81 -9.87 -4.07 4.22
CA HIS A 81 -9.84 -2.61 4.33
C HIS A 81 -10.94 -1.97 3.48
N ALA A 82 -11.12 -2.41 2.22
CA ALA A 82 -12.20 -1.93 1.37
C ALA A 82 -13.59 -2.21 1.98
N ALA A 83 -13.78 -3.36 2.62
CA ALA A 83 -15.04 -3.72 3.26
C ALA A 83 -15.35 -2.82 4.47
N ILE A 84 -14.36 -2.58 5.33
CA ILE A 84 -14.53 -1.75 6.51
C ILE A 84 -14.77 -0.29 6.11
N VAL A 85 -13.92 0.26 5.22
CA VAL A 85 -14.05 1.63 4.72
C VAL A 85 -15.37 1.83 3.98
N GLY A 86 -15.79 0.86 3.14
CA GLY A 86 -17.08 0.88 2.48
C GLY A 86 -18.25 0.95 3.48
N HIS A 87 -18.20 0.15 4.55
CA HIS A 87 -19.19 0.21 5.63
C HIS A 87 -19.18 1.58 6.33
N MET A 88 -18.01 2.12 6.69
CA MET A 88 -17.87 3.41 7.37
C MET A 88 -18.33 4.60 6.51
N MET A 89 -18.17 4.50 5.20
CA MET A 89 -18.57 5.55 4.25
C MET A 89 -19.99 5.38 3.69
N GLY A 90 -20.63 4.22 3.92
CA GLY A 90 -21.92 3.88 3.32
C GLY A 90 -21.83 3.65 1.81
N LEU A 91 -20.66 3.22 1.31
CA LEU A 91 -20.40 2.98 -0.11
C LEU A 91 -20.46 1.49 -0.45
N PRO A 92 -20.95 1.13 -1.66
CA PRO A 92 -20.76 -0.20 -2.20
C PRO A 92 -19.28 -0.57 -2.28
N MET A 93 -18.97 -1.85 -2.07
CA MET A 93 -17.63 -2.37 -2.26
C MET A 93 -17.62 -3.69 -3.03
N GLY A 94 -16.52 -3.95 -3.67
CA GLY A 94 -16.15 -5.22 -4.27
C GLY A 94 -14.65 -5.44 -4.19
N TYR A 95 -14.13 -6.43 -4.89
CA TYR A 95 -12.70 -6.65 -4.99
C TYR A 95 -12.31 -7.34 -6.30
N VAL A 96 -11.05 -7.24 -6.68
CA VAL A 96 -10.50 -7.91 -7.85
C VAL A 96 -9.61 -9.05 -7.39
N ARG A 97 -9.92 -10.28 -7.86
CA ARG A 97 -9.12 -11.47 -7.55
C ARG A 97 -7.78 -11.44 -8.27
N SER A 98 -6.75 -11.95 -7.61
CA SER A 98 -5.48 -12.25 -8.27
C SER A 98 -5.67 -13.34 -9.32
N PHE A 99 -4.90 -13.31 -10.42
CA PHE A 99 -5.00 -14.28 -11.49
C PHE A 99 -4.76 -15.71 -11.02
N GLY A 100 -5.74 -16.58 -11.22
CA GLY A 100 -5.50 -18.02 -11.37
C GLY A 100 -5.17 -18.30 -12.84
N LYS A 101 -4.25 -19.21 -13.12
CA LYS A 101 -3.73 -19.51 -14.46
C LYS A 101 -4.75 -20.02 -15.49
N ASP A 102 -5.98 -20.36 -15.10
CA ASP A 102 -6.87 -21.20 -15.91
C ASP A 102 -8.24 -20.61 -16.27
N HIS A 103 -8.61 -19.37 -15.89
CA HIS A 103 -9.92 -18.82 -16.25
C HIS A 103 -9.81 -17.39 -16.76
N GLY A 104 -10.48 -17.13 -17.90
CA GLY A 104 -10.43 -15.86 -18.60
C GLY A 104 -10.80 -14.64 -17.75
N ARG A 105 -10.30 -13.47 -18.14
CA ARG A 105 -10.36 -12.17 -17.42
C ARG A 105 -11.75 -11.71 -17.00
N GLN A 106 -12.82 -12.28 -17.57
CA GLN A 106 -14.21 -11.80 -17.39
C GLN A 106 -14.82 -12.07 -15.99
N ASN A 107 -14.18 -12.88 -15.12
CA ASN A 107 -14.72 -13.25 -13.81
C ASN A 107 -13.81 -12.86 -12.64
N GLN A 108 -12.99 -11.80 -12.78
CA GLN A 108 -12.06 -11.40 -11.71
C GLN A 108 -12.68 -10.43 -10.70
N ILE A 109 -13.73 -9.72 -11.09
CA ILE A 109 -14.41 -8.74 -10.22
C ILE A 109 -15.46 -9.47 -9.40
N GLU A 110 -15.35 -9.37 -8.10
CA GLU A 110 -16.35 -9.86 -7.16
C GLU A 110 -17.12 -8.65 -6.58
N GLY A 111 -18.43 -8.73 -6.62
CA GLY A 111 -19.35 -7.65 -6.42
C GLY A 111 -19.91 -7.13 -7.73
N ARG A 112 -20.85 -6.19 -7.65
CA ARG A 112 -21.45 -5.57 -8.83
C ARG A 112 -20.70 -4.31 -9.19
N LEU A 113 -20.28 -4.19 -10.45
CA LEU A 113 -19.67 -3.00 -11.04
C LEU A 113 -20.35 -2.71 -12.37
N GLU A 114 -20.86 -1.49 -12.53
CA GLU A 114 -21.47 -1.03 -13.75
C GLU A 114 -20.51 -0.15 -14.56
N PRO A 115 -20.54 -0.23 -15.90
CA PRO A 115 -19.74 0.68 -16.73
C PRO A 115 -20.05 2.14 -16.42
N GLY A 116 -19.00 2.96 -16.35
CA GLY A 116 -19.09 4.39 -16.02
C GLY A 116 -19.05 4.70 -14.52
N GLN A 117 -19.15 3.71 -13.63
CA GLN A 117 -19.03 3.97 -12.19
C GLN A 117 -17.64 4.45 -11.82
N LYS A 118 -17.59 5.42 -10.90
CA LYS A 118 -16.39 6.02 -10.35
C LYS A 118 -15.84 5.20 -9.20
N VAL A 119 -14.64 4.66 -9.37
CA VAL A 119 -14.02 3.68 -8.47
C VAL A 119 -12.77 4.23 -7.82
N VAL A 120 -12.61 4.00 -6.52
CA VAL A 120 -11.33 4.10 -5.81
C VAL A 120 -10.85 2.70 -5.44
N VAL A 121 -9.61 2.38 -5.78
CA VAL A 121 -8.95 1.13 -5.41
C VAL A 121 -8.34 1.25 -4.02
N ILE A 122 -8.59 0.26 -3.17
CA ILE A 122 -8.00 0.17 -1.83
C ILE A 122 -6.88 -0.88 -1.85
N GLU A 123 -5.68 -0.44 -1.49
CA GLU A 123 -4.49 -1.28 -1.45
C GLU A 123 -3.84 -1.23 -0.06
N ASP A 124 -3.22 -2.31 0.38
CA ASP A 124 -2.49 -2.31 1.65
C ASP A 124 -1.05 -1.79 1.49
N LEU A 125 -0.39 -2.14 0.39
CA LEU A 125 1.03 -1.86 0.21
C LEU A 125 1.40 -1.68 -1.28
N ILE A 126 2.08 -0.60 -1.59
CA ILE A 126 2.66 -0.36 -2.92
C ILE A 126 4.20 -0.43 -2.86
N SER A 127 4.78 -1.37 -3.59
CA SER A 127 6.23 -1.45 -3.83
C SER A 127 6.58 -0.95 -5.23
N THR A 128 6.53 -1.83 -6.23
CA THR A 128 6.79 -1.51 -7.65
C THR A 128 5.54 -1.21 -8.47
N GLY A 129 4.36 -1.20 -7.85
CA GLY A 129 3.09 -0.80 -8.44
C GLY A 129 2.47 -1.80 -9.42
N GLY A 130 3.10 -2.97 -9.67
CA GLY A 130 2.60 -3.94 -10.66
C GLY A 130 1.22 -4.48 -10.30
N SER A 131 1.07 -5.02 -9.09
CA SER A 131 -0.17 -5.64 -8.61
C SER A 131 -1.37 -4.69 -8.66
N VAL A 132 -1.21 -3.48 -8.12
CA VAL A 132 -2.31 -2.50 -8.09
C VAL A 132 -2.69 -2.04 -9.51
N LEU A 133 -1.72 -1.93 -10.43
CA LEU A 133 -2.00 -1.57 -11.82
C LEU A 133 -2.73 -2.67 -12.57
N ASP A 134 -2.45 -3.95 -12.27
CA ASP A 134 -3.22 -5.06 -12.82
C ASP A 134 -4.70 -4.96 -12.43
N VAL A 135 -4.98 -4.60 -11.17
CA VAL A 135 -6.34 -4.34 -10.68
C VAL A 135 -6.98 -3.15 -11.40
N VAL A 136 -6.27 -2.03 -11.51
CA VAL A 136 -6.76 -0.83 -12.23
C VAL A 136 -7.11 -1.17 -13.68
N ASN A 137 -6.30 -1.95 -14.37
CA ASN A 137 -6.54 -2.35 -15.75
C ASN A 137 -7.79 -3.23 -15.88
N VAL A 138 -7.98 -4.20 -14.98
CA VAL A 138 -9.21 -5.03 -14.94
C VAL A 138 -10.47 -4.19 -14.77
N LEU A 139 -10.43 -3.20 -13.87
CA LEU A 139 -11.56 -2.30 -13.63
C LEU A 139 -11.83 -1.39 -14.83
N ARG A 140 -10.82 -0.85 -15.47
CA ARG A 140 -10.93 -0.05 -16.70
C ARG A 140 -11.44 -0.89 -17.88
N GLU A 141 -10.98 -2.13 -18.05
CA GLU A 141 -11.49 -3.08 -19.06
C GLU A 141 -12.98 -3.41 -18.83
N ALA A 142 -13.45 -3.39 -17.58
CA ALA A 142 -14.87 -3.54 -17.24
C ALA A 142 -15.67 -2.25 -17.44
N GLY A 143 -15.05 -1.16 -17.88
CA GLY A 143 -15.70 0.12 -18.18
C GLY A 143 -15.79 1.08 -17.00
N ALA A 144 -15.15 0.81 -15.86
CA ALA A 144 -15.15 1.72 -14.72
C ALA A 144 -14.24 2.93 -14.96
N GLU A 145 -14.62 4.06 -14.37
CA GLU A 145 -13.78 5.24 -14.23
C GLU A 145 -12.96 5.13 -12.95
N VAL A 146 -11.70 4.70 -13.05
CA VAL A 146 -10.82 4.60 -11.88
C VAL A 146 -10.27 5.98 -11.54
N LEU A 147 -10.76 6.58 -10.43
CA LEU A 147 -10.35 7.89 -9.95
C LEU A 147 -8.94 7.87 -9.39
N GLY A 148 -8.55 6.77 -8.74
CA GLY A 148 -7.23 6.59 -8.16
C GLY A 148 -7.15 5.43 -7.18
N VAL A 149 -6.07 5.44 -6.41
CA VAL A 149 -5.75 4.44 -5.38
C VAL A 149 -5.60 5.14 -4.04
N ALA A 150 -6.20 4.59 -3.01
CA ALA A 150 -5.91 4.91 -1.61
C ALA A 150 -5.19 3.71 -0.99
N SER A 151 -3.98 3.91 -0.50
CA SER A 151 -3.16 2.82 0.06
C SER A 151 -2.70 3.13 1.47
N ILE A 152 -2.42 2.09 2.27
CA ILE A 152 -1.94 2.28 3.64
C ILE A 152 -0.48 2.68 3.61
N PHE A 153 0.34 1.97 2.85
CA PHE A 153 1.78 2.16 2.82
C PHE A 153 2.36 2.13 1.40
N THR A 154 3.37 2.96 1.16
CA THR A 154 4.20 2.86 -0.05
C THR A 154 5.68 2.84 0.29
N TYR A 155 6.44 2.00 -0.43
CA TYR A 155 7.91 2.08 -0.40
C TYR A 155 8.44 3.34 -1.09
N GLY A 156 7.65 4.01 -1.94
CA GLY A 156 8.10 5.19 -2.68
C GLY A 156 9.22 4.89 -3.68
N MET A 157 9.32 3.65 -4.15
CA MET A 157 10.33 3.24 -5.13
C MET A 157 10.07 3.93 -6.47
N GLN A 158 11.14 4.46 -7.10
CA GLN A 158 11.03 5.19 -8.38
C GLN A 158 10.27 4.38 -9.44
N LYS A 159 10.54 3.09 -9.55
CA LYS A 159 9.84 2.19 -10.49
C LYS A 159 8.32 2.15 -10.27
N GLY A 160 7.88 2.23 -9.02
CA GLY A 160 6.44 2.28 -8.68
C GLY A 160 5.82 3.61 -9.07
N LEU A 161 6.50 4.71 -8.74
CA LEU A 161 6.09 6.06 -9.10
C LEU A 161 5.96 6.24 -10.61
N ASP A 162 6.97 5.81 -11.37
CA ASP A 162 6.99 5.91 -12.83
C ASP A 162 5.85 5.11 -13.47
N ARG A 163 5.58 3.92 -12.97
CA ARG A 163 4.48 3.06 -13.47
C ARG A 163 3.11 3.67 -13.21
N LEU A 164 2.87 4.17 -12.00
CA LEU A 164 1.61 4.83 -11.66
C LEU A 164 1.40 6.08 -12.53
N ALA A 165 2.45 6.89 -12.70
CA ALA A 165 2.42 8.07 -13.55
C ALA A 165 2.16 7.70 -15.01
N ALA A 166 2.86 6.72 -15.58
CA ALA A 166 2.66 6.25 -16.95
C ALA A 166 1.26 5.70 -17.21
N ALA A 167 0.63 5.10 -16.19
CA ALA A 167 -0.74 4.60 -16.23
C ALA A 167 -1.79 5.70 -15.94
N ASN A 168 -1.36 6.93 -15.69
CA ASN A 168 -2.23 8.04 -15.23
C ASN A 168 -3.10 7.63 -14.03
N VAL A 169 -2.47 7.06 -13.00
CA VAL A 169 -3.11 6.64 -11.75
C VAL A 169 -2.59 7.49 -10.61
N LYS A 170 -3.48 8.25 -9.99
CA LYS A 170 -3.18 8.95 -8.73
C LYS A 170 -3.16 7.93 -7.60
N ASN A 171 -2.20 8.05 -6.69
CA ASN A 171 -2.17 7.30 -5.45
C ASN A 171 -1.95 8.22 -4.27
N HIS A 172 -2.73 8.01 -3.21
CA HIS A 172 -2.48 8.60 -1.90
C HIS A 172 -2.23 7.46 -0.89
N SER A 173 -1.03 7.42 -0.32
CA SER A 173 -0.67 6.48 0.74
C SER A 173 -0.72 7.19 2.09
N LEU A 174 -1.29 6.53 3.11
CA LEU A 174 -1.41 7.10 4.46
C LEU A 174 -0.05 7.34 5.11
N THR A 175 0.93 6.52 4.77
CA THR A 175 2.34 6.71 5.19
C THR A 175 3.28 6.11 4.14
N ASN A 176 4.57 6.35 4.31
CA ASN A 176 5.58 5.93 3.35
C ASN A 176 6.86 5.48 4.06
N PHE A 177 7.76 4.90 3.27
CA PHE A 177 9.01 4.34 3.75
C PHE A 177 9.89 5.33 4.51
N ASP A 178 9.99 6.57 4.01
CA ASP A 178 10.87 7.59 4.60
C ASP A 178 10.36 8.01 5.99
N VAL A 179 9.03 8.20 6.13
CA VAL A 179 8.39 8.53 7.40
C VAL A 179 8.55 7.38 8.40
N ILE A 180 8.35 6.12 7.97
CA ILE A 180 8.53 4.96 8.85
C ILE A 180 9.98 4.83 9.30
N ALA A 181 10.97 5.04 8.43
CA ALA A 181 12.38 4.98 8.79
C ALA A 181 12.77 6.07 9.80
N ASP A 182 12.28 7.31 9.60
CA ASP A 182 12.50 8.42 10.53
C ASP A 182 11.88 8.16 11.91
N VAL A 183 10.62 7.70 11.95
CA VAL A 183 9.93 7.36 13.21
C VAL A 183 10.62 6.19 13.90
N ALA A 184 11.02 5.16 13.16
CA ALA A 184 11.71 3.99 13.71
C ALA A 184 13.04 4.37 14.37
N ALA A 185 13.82 5.27 13.76
CA ALA A 185 15.06 5.77 14.34
C ALA A 185 14.78 6.60 15.61
N LYS A 186 13.80 7.49 15.60
CA LYS A 186 13.42 8.32 16.75
C LYS A 186 12.90 7.52 17.94
N GLN A 187 12.25 6.38 17.67
CA GLN A 187 11.71 5.48 18.68
C GLN A 187 12.63 4.30 19.02
N ASN A 188 13.89 4.32 18.55
CA ASN A 188 14.90 3.31 18.79
C ASN A 188 14.55 1.89 18.30
N TYR A 189 13.73 1.75 17.25
CA TYR A 189 13.54 0.47 16.56
C TYR A 189 14.74 0.12 15.67
N ILE A 190 15.47 1.13 15.19
CA ILE A 190 16.71 1.02 14.43
C ILE A 190 17.71 2.05 14.93
N HIS A 191 18.99 1.85 14.62
CA HIS A 191 19.99 2.89 14.89
C HIS A 191 19.84 4.05 13.89
N PRO A 192 20.05 5.32 14.31
CA PRO A 192 19.96 6.47 13.40
C PRO A 192 20.88 6.34 12.17
N GLU A 193 22.03 5.70 12.31
CA GLU A 193 22.99 5.43 11.24
C GLU A 193 22.45 4.48 10.15
N ASP A 194 21.47 3.61 10.48
CA ASP A 194 20.86 2.68 9.53
C ASP A 194 19.89 3.38 8.57
N VAL A 195 19.38 4.56 8.92
CA VAL A 195 18.43 5.30 8.07
C VAL A 195 19.01 5.55 6.68
N ALA A 196 20.29 5.93 6.60
CA ALA A 196 20.95 6.16 5.30
C ALA A 196 20.98 4.89 4.43
N ARG A 197 21.23 3.72 5.04
CA ARG A 197 21.22 2.40 4.37
C ARG A 197 19.83 2.04 3.85
N LEU A 198 18.79 2.32 4.66
CA LEU A 198 17.39 2.12 4.27
C LEU A 198 17.01 2.99 3.07
N ILE A 199 17.40 4.26 3.08
CA ILE A 199 17.13 5.20 1.97
C ILE A 199 17.90 4.78 0.71
N GLN A 200 19.14 4.31 0.84
CA GLN A 200 19.92 3.78 -0.28
C GLN A 200 19.22 2.60 -0.94
N PHE A 201 18.75 1.64 -0.15
CA PHE A 201 17.93 0.53 -0.64
C PHE A 201 16.68 1.01 -1.39
N ARG A 202 15.90 1.92 -0.80
CA ARG A 202 14.68 2.45 -1.42
C ARG A 202 14.97 3.12 -2.77
N ASN A 203 16.07 3.86 -2.88
CA ASN A 203 16.47 4.54 -4.12
C ASN A 203 16.91 3.57 -5.21
N ASN A 204 17.62 2.49 -4.85
CA ASN A 204 18.07 1.47 -5.78
C ASN A 204 17.99 0.06 -5.16
N PRO A 205 16.84 -0.61 -5.21
CA PRO A 205 16.66 -1.93 -4.60
C PRO A 205 17.54 -3.05 -5.19
N SER A 206 18.16 -2.80 -6.35
CA SER A 206 19.08 -3.74 -7.01
C SER A 206 20.54 -3.57 -6.55
N ASP A 207 20.85 -2.50 -5.87
CA ASP A 207 22.17 -2.25 -5.29
C ASP A 207 22.22 -2.85 -3.89
N GLU A 208 23.19 -3.75 -3.66
CA GLU A 208 23.39 -4.42 -2.37
C GLU A 208 24.50 -3.75 -1.53
N SER A 209 25.08 -2.62 -1.97
CA SER A 209 26.18 -1.96 -1.28
C SER A 209 25.82 -1.39 0.10
N TRP A 210 24.53 -1.26 0.41
CA TRP A 210 24.02 -0.89 1.74
C TRP A 210 24.14 -2.04 2.75
N ILE A 211 24.35 -3.31 2.32
CA ILE A 211 24.49 -4.46 3.19
C ILE A 211 25.90 -4.46 3.81
N GLY A 212 26.00 -4.65 5.11
CA GLY A 212 27.30 -4.79 5.80
C GLY A 212 28.08 -3.48 6.04
N GLY A 213 27.46 -2.33 5.88
CA GLY A 213 28.09 -1.00 6.04
C GLY A 213 28.42 -0.59 7.47
N LYS A 214 28.87 -1.50 8.34
CA LYS A 214 29.55 -1.17 9.60
C LYS A 214 31.05 -1.32 9.37
N ASN A 215 31.70 -0.22 8.98
CA ASN A 215 33.13 -0.01 9.19
C ASN A 215 33.35 0.70 10.52
#